data_9e15af69fac0c612a7716408c04a3a3e
#
_entry.id   9e15af69fac0c612a7716408c04a3a3e
#
_cell.length_a   1.000
_cell.length_b   1.000
_cell.length_c   1.000
_cell.angle_alpha   90.00
_cell.angle_beta   90.00
_cell.angle_gamma   90.00
#
_symmetry.space_group_name_H-M   'P 1'
#
loop_
_entity.id
_entity.type
_entity.pdbx_description
1 polymer ?
#
loop_
_entity_poly.entity_id
_entity_poly.type
_entity_poly.pdbx_seq_one_letter_code
_entity_poly.pdbx_strand_id
1 'polypeptide(L)'
;LMAKCGELGKAVAKSVGKPYEEVDTWVGEDGVCPVCHNPLLSMNGTPHVECPVCGIWGELSVEGERVKVDWPEKEIARARNTTIGIYEHYNEIQNMIKVCVPKLTANKETLPKMMEKYENFEESIAAM
;
A
#
# COMPACT_ATOMS: atom_id res chain seq x y z
N LEU A 1 -7.19 -5.59 -22.61
CA LEU A 1 -7.43 -6.63 -21.59
C LEU A 1 -6.92 -7.99 -22.06
N MET A 2 -7.34 -8.52 -23.22
CA MET A 2 -6.94 -9.86 -23.72
C MET A 2 -5.43 -10.04 -23.89
N ALA A 3 -4.69 -9.02 -24.36
CA ALA A 3 -3.24 -9.09 -24.47
C ALA A 3 -2.56 -9.29 -23.11
N LYS A 4 -2.94 -8.49 -22.09
CA LYS A 4 -2.43 -8.64 -20.71
C LYS A 4 -2.77 -10.01 -20.10
N CYS A 5 -3.95 -10.56 -20.37
CA CYS A 5 -4.30 -11.92 -19.95
C CYS A 5 -3.41 -12.98 -20.60
N GLY A 6 -3.07 -12.79 -21.88
CA GLY A 6 -2.15 -13.68 -22.59
C GLY A 6 -0.72 -13.62 -22.04
N GLU A 7 -0.24 -12.45 -21.69
CA GLU A 7 1.08 -12.26 -21.04
C GLU A 7 1.12 -12.90 -19.66
N LEU A 8 0.10 -12.69 -18.85
CA LEU A 8 -0.03 -13.31 -17.54
C LEU A 8 -0.06 -14.84 -17.65
N GLY A 9 -0.86 -15.38 -18.59
CA GLY A 9 -0.90 -16.82 -18.82
C GLY A 9 0.45 -17.42 -19.21
N LYS A 10 1.22 -16.73 -20.04
CA LYS A 10 2.59 -17.14 -20.41
C LYS A 10 3.54 -17.08 -19.20
N ALA A 11 3.43 -16.03 -18.36
CA ALA A 11 4.22 -15.88 -17.16
C ALA A 11 3.93 -17.01 -16.16
N VAL A 12 2.67 -17.33 -15.92
CA VAL A 12 2.25 -18.46 -15.06
C VAL A 12 2.78 -19.79 -15.61
N ALA A 13 2.65 -20.03 -16.90
CA ALA A 13 3.15 -21.27 -17.53
C ALA A 13 4.67 -21.44 -17.38
N LYS A 14 5.44 -20.33 -17.47
CA LYS A 14 6.90 -20.35 -17.26
C LYS A 14 7.30 -20.61 -15.80
N SER A 15 6.41 -20.40 -14.86
CA SER A 15 6.66 -20.58 -13.42
C SER A 15 6.40 -22.01 -12.95
N VAL A 16 5.65 -22.79 -13.73
CA VAL A 16 5.30 -24.17 -13.36
C VAL A 16 6.56 -25.01 -13.16
N GLY A 17 6.66 -25.63 -11.98
CA GLY A 17 7.79 -26.49 -11.61
C GLY A 17 9.06 -25.77 -11.16
N LYS A 18 9.04 -24.43 -11.07
CA LYS A 18 10.15 -23.67 -10.49
C LYS A 18 9.97 -23.48 -8.99
N PRO A 19 11.07 -23.47 -8.20
CA PRO A 19 11.05 -23.00 -6.83
C PRO A 19 10.56 -21.53 -6.79
N TYR A 20 9.92 -21.14 -5.68
CA TYR A 20 9.36 -19.78 -5.53
C TYR A 20 10.41 -18.68 -5.73
N GLU A 21 11.63 -18.91 -5.27
CA GLU A 21 12.77 -17.98 -5.35
C GLU A 21 13.25 -17.74 -6.79
N GLU A 22 12.93 -18.67 -7.71
CA GLU A 22 13.29 -18.58 -9.13
C GLU A 22 12.16 -18.04 -10.03
N VAL A 23 11.02 -17.71 -9.40
CA VAL A 23 9.87 -17.19 -10.12
C VAL A 23 9.99 -15.67 -10.27
N ASP A 24 10.65 -15.26 -11.36
CA ASP A 24 10.67 -13.86 -11.81
C ASP A 24 9.65 -13.68 -12.95
N THR A 25 8.39 -13.52 -12.55
CA THR A 25 7.28 -13.41 -13.51
C THR A 25 6.42 -12.18 -13.27
N TRP A 26 7.04 -11.10 -12.81
CA TRP A 26 6.33 -9.85 -12.71
C TRP A 26 5.86 -9.37 -14.08
N VAL A 27 4.55 -9.24 -14.23
CA VAL A 27 3.89 -8.65 -15.40
C VAL A 27 3.21 -7.36 -14.94
N GLY A 28 3.94 -6.25 -14.98
CA GLY A 28 3.47 -4.98 -14.50
C GLY A 28 4.04 -3.81 -15.28
N GLU A 29 3.56 -2.63 -14.97
CA GLU A 29 4.02 -1.36 -15.53
C GLU A 29 5.04 -0.72 -14.59
N ASP A 30 5.95 0.09 -15.12
CA ASP A 30 6.84 0.92 -14.32
C ASP A 30 6.02 1.86 -13.42
N GLY A 31 6.52 2.17 -12.22
CA GLY A 31 5.85 3.08 -11.31
C GLY A 31 4.76 2.44 -10.43
N VAL A 32 4.59 1.11 -10.45
CA VAL A 32 3.73 0.39 -9.50
C VAL A 32 4.55 -0.29 -8.41
N CYS A 33 3.90 -0.69 -7.32
CA CYS A 33 4.58 -1.44 -6.25
C CYS A 33 5.08 -2.80 -6.77
N PRO A 34 6.37 -3.14 -6.63
CA PRO A 34 6.93 -4.39 -7.13
C PRO A 34 6.47 -5.63 -6.35
N VAL A 35 5.88 -5.43 -5.16
CA VAL A 35 5.47 -6.51 -4.26
C VAL A 35 3.99 -6.87 -4.43
N CYS A 36 3.08 -5.89 -4.31
CA CYS A 36 1.63 -6.13 -4.39
C CYS A 36 1.00 -5.59 -5.67
N HIS A 37 1.79 -4.95 -6.52
CA HIS A 37 1.38 -4.43 -7.83
C HIS A 37 0.30 -3.34 -7.77
N ASN A 38 0.18 -2.70 -6.60
CA ASN A 38 -0.73 -1.57 -6.44
C ASN A 38 -0.24 -0.36 -7.25
N PRO A 39 -1.07 0.19 -8.16
CA PRO A 39 -0.73 1.40 -8.93
C PRO A 39 -0.98 2.70 -8.15
N LEU A 40 -1.70 2.64 -7.03
CA LEU A 40 -2.00 3.81 -6.22
C LEU A 40 -0.93 3.96 -5.15
N LEU A 41 -0.04 4.93 -5.36
CA LEU A 41 1.04 5.26 -4.43
C LEU A 41 0.71 6.57 -3.71
N SER A 42 1.03 6.64 -2.42
CA SER A 42 0.87 7.84 -1.60
C SER A 42 2.07 8.77 -1.80
N MET A 43 1.80 10.06 -1.95
CA MET A 43 2.82 11.12 -2.04
C MET A 43 2.53 12.20 -1.00
N ASN A 44 3.58 12.79 -0.45
CA ASN A 44 3.50 13.88 0.53
C ASN A 44 4.04 15.22 -0.01
N GLY A 45 4.06 15.39 -1.32
CA GLY A 45 4.60 16.60 -1.98
C GLY A 45 6.11 16.56 -2.23
N THR A 46 6.75 15.41 -2.00
CA THR A 46 8.13 15.11 -2.36
C THR A 46 8.19 14.00 -3.39
N PRO A 47 9.33 13.72 -4.05
CA PRO A 47 9.50 12.53 -4.89
C PRO A 47 9.41 11.21 -4.13
N HIS A 48 9.35 11.25 -2.81
CA HIS A 48 9.19 10.09 -1.96
C HIS A 48 7.75 9.55 -2.07
N VAL A 49 7.62 8.29 -2.48
CA VAL A 49 6.33 7.61 -2.65
C VAL A 49 6.26 6.38 -1.77
N GLU A 50 5.07 6.09 -1.26
CA GLU A 50 4.82 4.93 -0.41
C GLU A 50 3.72 4.06 -1.00
N CYS A 51 3.91 2.74 -0.98
CA CYS A 51 2.83 1.80 -1.23
C CYS A 51 1.97 1.65 0.04
N PRO A 52 0.70 2.09 0.05
CA PRO A 52 -0.13 2.03 1.26
C PRO A 52 -0.49 0.59 1.66
N VAL A 53 -0.38 -0.36 0.73
CA VAL A 53 -0.65 -1.79 0.99
C VAL A 53 0.55 -2.46 1.64
N CYS A 54 1.74 -2.31 1.05
CA CYS A 54 2.95 -2.98 1.52
C CYS A 54 3.73 -2.21 2.58
N GLY A 55 3.50 -0.89 2.71
CA GLY A 55 4.24 -0.02 3.62
C GLY A 55 5.69 0.24 3.20
N ILE A 56 6.06 -0.12 1.97
CA ILE A 56 7.39 0.15 1.40
C ILE A 56 7.40 1.50 0.71
N TRP A 57 8.56 2.13 0.64
CA TRP A 57 8.72 3.39 -0.03
C TRP A 57 9.82 3.35 -1.11
N GLY A 58 9.72 4.25 -2.07
CA GLY A 58 10.67 4.42 -3.16
C GLY A 58 10.80 5.88 -3.59
N GLU A 59 11.73 6.14 -4.49
CA GLU A 59 11.99 7.47 -5.05
C GLU A 59 11.43 7.54 -6.47
N LEU A 60 10.52 8.49 -6.68
CA LEU A 60 9.91 8.75 -7.97
C LEU A 60 10.82 9.64 -8.81
N SER A 61 11.01 9.25 -10.06
CA SER A 61 11.72 10.04 -11.07
C SER A 61 10.90 10.12 -12.36
N VAL A 62 11.26 11.05 -13.24
CA VAL A 62 10.64 11.21 -14.55
C VAL A 62 11.72 11.06 -15.61
N GLU A 63 11.56 10.08 -16.49
CA GLU A 63 12.45 9.83 -17.62
C GLU A 63 11.66 10.05 -18.94
N GLY A 64 11.82 11.22 -19.54
CA GLY A 64 11.03 11.64 -20.69
C GLY A 64 9.56 11.82 -20.31
N GLU A 65 8.67 11.03 -20.90
CA GLU A 65 7.21 11.02 -20.61
C GLU A 65 6.80 9.91 -19.63
N ARG A 66 7.76 9.17 -19.07
CA ARG A 66 7.50 8.04 -18.19
C ARG A 66 7.84 8.38 -16.75
N VAL A 67 7.00 7.94 -15.85
CA VAL A 67 7.25 7.93 -14.41
C VAL A 67 7.91 6.60 -14.06
N LYS A 68 8.99 6.67 -13.27
CA LYS A 68 9.72 5.52 -12.75
C LYS A 68 9.85 5.66 -11.25
N VAL A 69 9.75 4.57 -10.54
CA VAL A 69 10.02 4.52 -9.11
C VAL A 69 11.16 3.55 -8.85
N ASP A 70 12.20 4.05 -8.20
CA ASP A 70 13.29 3.22 -7.69
C ASP A 70 12.93 2.70 -6.30
N TRP A 71 12.84 1.38 -6.16
CA TRP A 71 12.47 0.69 -4.94
C TRP A 71 13.71 0.07 -4.29
N PRO A 72 14.20 0.60 -3.16
CA PRO A 72 15.36 0.02 -2.48
C PRO A 72 15.10 -1.43 -2.05
N GLU A 73 16.06 -2.33 -2.27
CA GLU A 73 15.93 -3.74 -1.87
C GLU A 73 15.58 -3.92 -0.39
N LYS A 74 16.14 -3.07 0.49
CA LYS A 74 15.82 -3.06 1.93
C LYS A 74 14.33 -2.79 2.19
N GLU A 75 13.67 -1.99 1.35
CA GLU A 75 12.24 -1.72 1.47
C GLU A 75 11.41 -2.90 0.97
N ILE A 76 11.82 -3.52 -0.12
CA ILE A 76 11.17 -4.75 -0.63
C ILE A 76 11.25 -5.86 0.43
N ALA A 77 12.40 -6.02 1.10
CA ALA A 77 12.60 -7.03 2.14
C ALA A 77 11.72 -6.84 3.38
N ARG A 78 11.27 -5.60 3.67
CA ARG A 78 10.39 -5.27 4.80
C ARG A 78 8.91 -5.07 4.43
N ALA A 79 8.53 -5.42 3.22
CA ALA A 79 7.12 -5.35 2.80
C ALA A 79 6.22 -6.16 3.74
N ARG A 80 4.99 -5.69 3.99
CA ARG A 80 4.04 -6.28 4.96
C ARG A 80 3.68 -7.75 4.70
N ASN A 81 3.99 -8.29 3.54
CA ASN A 81 3.84 -9.71 3.23
C ASN A 81 5.07 -10.56 3.58
N THR A 82 6.15 -9.96 4.08
CA THR A 82 7.35 -10.65 4.57
C THR A 82 7.30 -10.83 6.08
N THR A 83 8.08 -11.78 6.63
CA THR A 83 8.17 -12.00 8.08
C THR A 83 8.64 -10.74 8.81
N ILE A 84 9.62 -10.02 8.24
CA ILE A 84 10.14 -8.77 8.81
C ILE A 84 9.04 -7.71 8.80
N GLY A 85 8.37 -7.49 7.67
CA GLY A 85 7.33 -6.49 7.54
C GLY A 85 6.09 -6.78 8.40
N ILE A 86 5.70 -8.05 8.55
CA ILE A 86 4.63 -8.45 9.48
C ILE A 86 5.00 -8.07 10.92
N TYR A 87 6.23 -8.36 11.34
CA TYR A 87 6.70 -8.05 12.69
C TYR A 87 6.78 -6.54 12.93
N GLU A 88 7.31 -5.78 11.98
CA GLU A 88 7.35 -4.31 12.06
C GLU A 88 5.94 -3.72 12.16
N HIS A 89 5.03 -4.15 11.29
CA HIS A 89 3.64 -3.69 11.30
C HIS A 89 2.90 -4.05 12.59
N TYR A 90 3.13 -5.23 13.13
CA TYR A 90 2.61 -5.61 14.45
C TYR A 90 3.09 -4.63 15.54
N ASN A 91 4.38 -4.30 15.55
CA ASN A 91 4.94 -3.35 16.51
C ASN A 91 4.38 -1.93 16.33
N GLU A 92 4.15 -1.49 15.09
CA GLU A 92 3.48 -0.22 14.79
C GLU A 92 2.07 -0.18 15.41
N ILE A 93 1.28 -1.24 15.20
CA ILE A 93 -0.06 -1.37 15.78
C ILE A 93 0.01 -1.33 17.31
N GLN A 94 0.93 -2.07 17.94
CA GLN A 94 1.08 -2.07 19.40
C GLN A 94 1.47 -0.69 19.94
N ASN A 95 2.33 0.04 19.23
CA ASN A 95 2.69 1.39 19.60
C ASN A 95 1.53 2.38 19.38
N MET A 96 0.78 2.23 18.31
CA MET A 96 -0.40 3.05 18.04
C MET A 96 -1.48 2.87 19.13
N ILE A 97 -1.69 1.65 19.61
CA ILE A 97 -2.60 1.38 20.74
C ILE A 97 -2.18 2.19 21.98
N LYS A 98 -0.88 2.18 22.32
CA LYS A 98 -0.34 2.94 23.47
C LYS A 98 -0.56 4.44 23.35
N VAL A 99 -0.59 4.98 22.14
CA VAL A 99 -0.80 6.42 21.88
C VAL A 99 -2.29 6.75 21.74
N CYS A 100 -3.04 5.92 21.02
CA CYS A 100 -4.43 6.20 20.68
C CYS A 100 -5.38 5.95 21.84
N VAL A 101 -5.19 4.87 22.62
CA VAL A 101 -6.09 4.53 23.72
C VAL A 101 -6.17 5.64 24.79
N PRO A 102 -5.05 6.22 25.27
CA PRO A 102 -5.12 7.37 26.18
C PRO A 102 -5.84 8.57 25.58
N LYS A 103 -5.62 8.88 24.28
CA LYS A 103 -6.29 9.97 23.59
C LYS A 103 -7.79 9.74 23.46
N LEU A 104 -8.21 8.53 23.11
CA LEU A 104 -9.61 8.13 23.03
C LEU A 104 -10.27 8.23 24.42
N THR A 105 -9.60 7.77 25.46
CA THR A 105 -10.09 7.83 26.84
C THR A 105 -10.26 9.27 27.32
N ALA A 106 -9.26 10.13 27.06
CA ALA A 106 -9.31 11.54 27.41
C ALA A 106 -10.44 12.32 26.69
N ASN A 107 -10.83 11.87 25.51
CA ASN A 107 -11.84 12.52 24.68
C ASN A 107 -13.18 11.76 24.63
N LYS A 108 -13.39 10.79 25.53
CA LYS A 108 -14.55 9.90 25.53
C LYS A 108 -15.90 10.65 25.49
N GLU A 109 -15.99 11.81 26.14
CA GLU A 109 -17.23 12.61 26.19
C GLU A 109 -17.41 13.53 24.96
N THR A 110 -16.31 13.90 24.32
CA THR A 110 -16.31 14.80 23.14
C THR A 110 -16.46 14.06 21.83
N LEU A 111 -15.96 12.83 21.74
CA LEU A 111 -16.01 12.02 20.52
C LEU A 111 -17.44 11.80 19.99
N PRO A 112 -18.44 11.44 20.80
CA PRO A 112 -19.81 11.30 20.31
C PRO A 112 -20.34 12.60 19.67
N LYS A 113 -20.09 13.76 20.31
CA LYS A 113 -20.50 15.07 19.77
C LYS A 113 -19.80 15.40 18.46
N MET A 114 -18.53 14.99 18.29
CA MET A 114 -17.81 15.16 17.03
C MET A 114 -18.33 14.25 15.94
N MET A 115 -18.82 13.06 16.28
CA MET A 115 -19.37 12.08 15.35
C MET A 115 -20.80 12.40 14.92
N GLU A 116 -21.57 13.11 15.72
CA GLU A 116 -22.97 13.47 15.46
C GLU A 116 -23.19 14.08 14.06
N LYS A 117 -22.26 14.93 13.61
CA LYS A 117 -22.31 15.52 12.26
C LYS A 117 -22.16 14.51 11.11
N TYR A 118 -21.66 13.31 11.39
CA TYR A 118 -21.49 12.24 10.41
C TYR A 118 -22.62 11.20 10.45
N GLU A 119 -23.40 11.15 11.52
CA GLU A 119 -24.55 10.24 11.66
C GLU A 119 -25.65 10.58 10.65
N ASN A 120 -25.78 11.86 10.27
CA ASN A 120 -26.73 12.36 9.29
C ASN A 120 -26.12 12.60 7.90
N PHE A 121 -24.96 12.01 7.62
CA PHE A 121 -24.22 12.26 6.36
C PHE A 121 -25.01 11.83 5.13
N GLU A 122 -25.73 10.72 5.19
CA GLU A 122 -26.57 10.22 4.09
C GLU A 122 -27.76 11.16 3.81
N GLU A 123 -28.38 11.72 4.86
CA GLU A 123 -29.46 12.70 4.72
C GLU A 123 -28.95 14.01 4.11
N SER A 124 -27.72 14.44 4.46
CA SER A 124 -27.12 15.66 3.91
C SER A 124 -26.77 15.52 2.42
N ILE A 125 -26.37 14.33 1.95
CA ILE A 125 -26.12 14.06 0.52
C ILE A 125 -27.45 14.02 -0.25
N ALA A 126 -28.51 13.45 0.30
CA ALA A 126 -29.80 13.38 -0.33
C ALA A 126 -30.48 14.76 -0.48
N ALA A 127 -30.04 15.76 0.30
CA ALA A 127 -30.52 17.13 0.26
C ALA A 127 -29.73 18.06 -0.67
N MET A 128 -28.64 17.60 -1.25
CA MET A 128 -27.83 18.33 -2.25
C MET A 128 -28.26 17.99 -3.67
#